data_47a800cea6eb0e16ba6e482a66fa06a8
#
_entry.id   47a800cea6eb0e16ba6e482a66fa06a8
#
_cell.length_a   1.000
_cell.length_b   1.000
_cell.length_c   1.000
_cell.angle_alpha   90.00
_cell.angle_beta   90.00
_cell.angle_gamma   90.00
#
_symmetry.space_group_name_H-M   'P 1'
#
loop_
_entity.id
_entity.type
_entity.pdbx_description
1 polymer ?
#
loop_
_entity_poly.entity_id
_entity_poly.type
_entity_poly.pdbx_seq_one_letter_code
_entity_poly.pdbx_strand_id
1 'polypeptide(L)'
;MKQFTNILFNLGYFLVLTMTAIALLFLSGQILISHTYIPLHIAEGVNFVANPWYFYPLLILFLFALFGLRPLLEKIKIPYLLVGLSLLYIAAAFFLITSYSGIIRADAKHVFNAALAFNQGDYSSLTTVGSYMYRNPHQLGLMTLERLYAYISPTTRFAFGMNVIWSLLSNF
;
A
#
# COMPACT_ATOMS: atom_id res chain seq x y z
N MET A 1 2.77 -41.97 -2.28
CA MET A 1 2.58 -40.61 -2.82
C MET A 1 1.54 -39.78 -2.05
N LYS A 2 0.29 -40.21 -1.88
CA LYS A 2 -0.75 -39.42 -1.16
C LYS A 2 -0.36 -38.98 0.27
N GLN A 3 0.29 -39.83 1.06
CA GLN A 3 0.74 -39.45 2.41
C GLN A 3 1.78 -38.33 2.41
N PHE A 4 2.76 -38.40 1.51
CA PHE A 4 3.79 -37.37 1.39
C PHE A 4 3.19 -36.02 0.97
N THR A 5 2.25 -36.01 0.04
CA THR A 5 1.55 -34.80 -0.39
C THR A 5 0.73 -34.17 0.77
N ASN A 6 0.08 -35.00 1.58
CA ASN A 6 -0.66 -34.54 2.74
C ASN A 6 0.28 -33.95 3.82
N ILE A 7 1.44 -34.53 4.04
CA ILE A 7 2.44 -34.00 4.98
C ILE A 7 2.94 -32.62 4.50
N LEU A 8 3.29 -32.49 3.21
CA LEU A 8 3.72 -31.21 2.64
C LEU A 8 2.63 -30.15 2.73
N PHE A 9 1.39 -30.53 2.43
CA PHE A 9 0.26 -29.60 2.52
C PHE A 9 0.03 -29.13 3.96
N ASN A 10 0.03 -30.04 4.93
CA ASN A 10 -0.13 -29.69 6.34
C ASN A 10 1.02 -28.85 6.88
N LEU A 11 2.25 -29.12 6.46
CA LEU A 11 3.43 -28.31 6.80
C LEU A 11 3.30 -26.90 6.21
N GLY A 12 2.93 -26.78 4.95
CA GLY A 12 2.70 -25.48 4.28
C GLY A 12 1.60 -24.69 4.97
N TYR A 13 0.48 -25.33 5.28
CA TYR A 13 -0.62 -24.70 6.00
C TYR A 13 -0.20 -24.20 7.38
N PHE A 14 0.53 -25.04 8.15
CA PHE A 14 1.06 -24.67 9.46
C PHE A 14 2.02 -23.46 9.37
N LEU A 15 2.92 -23.45 8.41
CA LEU A 15 3.85 -22.35 8.20
C LEU A 15 3.12 -21.03 7.87
N VAL A 16 2.16 -21.08 6.93
CA VAL A 16 1.36 -19.90 6.58
C VAL A 16 0.58 -19.38 7.78
N LEU A 17 -0.08 -20.27 8.54
CA LEU A 17 -0.83 -19.90 9.73
C LEU A 17 0.07 -19.26 10.79
N THR A 18 1.24 -19.83 11.03
CA THR A 18 2.22 -19.31 12.00
C THR A 18 2.73 -17.94 11.58
N MET A 19 3.13 -17.77 10.31
CA MET A 19 3.59 -16.47 9.78
C MET A 19 2.48 -15.42 9.85
N THR A 20 1.24 -15.79 9.53
CA THR A 20 0.08 -14.90 9.62
C THR A 20 -0.17 -14.48 11.07
N ALA A 21 -0.11 -15.42 12.02
CA ALA A 21 -0.29 -15.14 13.44
C ALA A 21 0.80 -14.18 13.96
N ILE A 22 2.06 -14.41 13.61
CA ILE A 22 3.18 -13.52 13.97
C ILE A 22 2.98 -12.13 13.38
N ALA A 23 2.63 -12.04 12.10
CA ALA A 23 2.38 -10.76 11.44
C ALA A 23 1.21 -10.00 12.08
N LEU A 24 0.12 -10.70 12.39
CA LEU A 24 -1.04 -10.09 13.07
C LEU A 24 -0.69 -9.60 14.48
N LEU A 25 0.08 -10.38 15.25
CA LEU A 25 0.53 -9.95 16.58
C LEU A 25 1.41 -8.71 16.51
N PHE A 26 2.36 -8.69 15.56
CA PHE A 26 3.23 -7.54 15.36
C PHE A 26 2.46 -6.29 14.94
N LEU A 27 1.60 -6.40 13.93
CA LEU A 27 0.78 -5.30 13.44
C LEU A 27 -0.20 -4.80 14.50
N SER A 28 -0.85 -5.71 15.23
CA SER A 28 -1.76 -5.35 16.32
C SER A 28 -1.02 -4.62 17.44
N GLY A 29 0.17 -5.09 17.80
CA GLY A 29 1.03 -4.42 18.79
C GLY A 29 1.40 -3.02 18.35
N GLN A 30 1.79 -2.84 17.09
CA GLN A 30 2.10 -1.52 16.52
C GLN A 30 0.87 -0.59 16.57
N ILE A 31 -0.28 -1.04 16.10
CA ILE A 31 -1.51 -0.24 16.07
C ILE A 31 -1.97 0.15 17.48
N LEU A 32 -1.85 -0.78 18.45
CA LEU A 32 -2.32 -0.54 19.83
C LEU A 32 -1.40 0.37 20.63
N ILE A 33 -0.09 0.36 20.34
CA ILE A 33 0.88 1.11 21.14
C ILE A 33 1.14 2.50 20.58
N SER A 34 1.30 2.60 19.26
CA SER A 34 1.73 3.86 18.63
C SER A 34 1.23 3.99 17.20
N HIS A 35 1.23 5.22 16.72
CA HIS A 35 1.13 5.53 15.31
C HIS A 35 2.45 6.10 14.79
N THR A 36 2.68 5.97 13.49
CA THR A 36 3.87 6.51 12.85
C THR A 36 3.61 7.93 12.34
N TYR A 37 4.55 8.81 12.60
CA TYR A 37 4.57 10.16 12.06
C TYR A 37 5.84 10.34 11.22
N ILE A 38 5.66 10.78 9.97
CA ILE A 38 6.77 11.08 9.08
C ILE A 38 6.87 12.59 8.92
N PRO A 39 7.90 13.25 9.52
CA PRO A 39 8.08 14.69 9.38
C PRO A 39 8.27 15.09 7.91
N LEU A 40 7.62 16.18 7.49
CA LEU A 40 7.66 16.65 6.09
C LEU A 40 9.06 17.02 5.61
N HIS A 41 9.94 17.42 6.50
CA HIS A 41 11.30 17.88 6.20
C HIS A 41 12.36 16.78 6.25
N ILE A 42 12.00 15.57 6.69
CA ILE A 42 12.92 14.42 6.77
C ILE A 42 12.48 13.39 5.73
N ALA A 43 13.37 13.03 4.79
CA ALA A 43 13.05 12.17 3.68
C ALA A 43 12.67 10.73 4.11
N GLU A 44 13.32 10.21 5.15
CA GLU A 44 13.20 8.80 5.58
C GLU A 44 12.99 8.64 7.09
N GLY A 45 12.93 9.75 7.83
CA GLY A 45 12.71 9.70 9.27
C GLY A 45 11.30 9.27 9.62
N VAL A 46 11.17 8.26 10.47
CA VAL A 46 9.90 7.79 11.02
C VAL A 46 9.96 7.94 12.53
N ASN A 47 9.06 8.73 13.08
CA ASN A 47 8.88 8.88 14.52
C ASN A 47 7.68 8.04 14.98
N PHE A 48 7.87 7.29 16.06
CA PHE A 48 6.78 6.60 16.73
C PHE A 48 6.21 7.52 17.80
N VAL A 49 4.92 7.79 17.71
CA VAL A 49 4.21 8.65 18.65
C VAL A 49 3.12 7.82 19.33
N ALA A 50 3.02 7.91 20.65
CA ALA A 50 1.98 7.21 21.39
C ALA A 50 0.59 7.58 20.89
N ASN A 51 -0.29 6.60 20.82
CA ASN A 51 -1.67 6.86 20.40
C ASN A 51 -2.35 7.82 21.39
N PRO A 52 -3.15 8.78 20.90
CA PRO A 52 -3.92 9.65 21.76
C PRO A 52 -4.96 8.85 22.55
N TRP A 53 -5.29 9.30 23.76
CA TRP A 53 -6.18 8.57 24.66
C TRP A 53 -7.55 8.23 24.06
N TYR A 54 -8.08 9.08 23.18
CA TYR A 54 -9.38 8.88 22.50
C TYR A 54 -9.33 7.76 21.45
N PHE A 55 -8.16 7.32 21.01
CA PHE A 55 -8.01 6.21 20.06
C PHE A 55 -8.62 4.92 20.61
N TYR A 56 -8.39 4.61 21.87
CA TYR A 56 -8.85 3.34 22.48
C TYR A 56 -10.37 3.23 22.57
N PRO A 57 -11.11 4.22 23.10
CA PRO A 57 -12.56 4.17 23.08
C PRO A 57 -13.15 4.13 21.68
N LEU A 58 -12.55 4.83 20.71
CA LEU A 58 -12.98 4.74 19.31
C LEU A 58 -12.75 3.37 18.70
N LEU A 59 -11.60 2.74 18.99
CA LEU A 59 -11.32 1.38 18.55
C LEU A 59 -12.32 0.38 19.15
N ILE A 60 -12.62 0.49 20.44
CA ILE A 60 -13.60 -0.35 21.11
C ILE A 60 -14.99 -0.17 20.49
N LEU A 61 -15.42 1.08 20.28
CA LEU A 61 -16.70 1.39 19.63
C LEU A 61 -16.75 0.79 18.21
N PHE A 62 -15.68 0.92 17.44
CA PHE A 62 -15.57 0.34 16.11
C PHE A 62 -15.70 -1.18 16.13
N LEU A 63 -15.03 -1.87 17.06
CA LEU A 63 -15.13 -3.32 17.22
C LEU A 63 -16.55 -3.75 17.61
N PHE A 64 -17.21 -3.03 18.52
CA PHE A 64 -18.60 -3.29 18.87
C PHE A 64 -19.54 -3.07 17.68
N ALA A 65 -19.31 -2.01 16.88
CA ALA A 65 -20.08 -1.76 15.68
C ALA A 65 -19.91 -2.89 14.64
N LEU A 66 -18.69 -3.37 14.43
CA LEU A 66 -18.44 -4.52 13.56
C LEU A 66 -19.15 -5.79 14.05
N PHE A 67 -19.10 -6.05 15.35
CA PHE A 67 -19.79 -7.19 15.94
C PHE A 67 -21.32 -7.08 15.80
N GLY A 68 -21.87 -5.89 16.04
CA GLY A 68 -23.31 -5.60 15.87
C GLY A 68 -23.76 -5.67 14.41
N LEU A 69 -22.88 -5.34 13.46
CA LEU A 69 -23.16 -5.43 12.02
C LEU A 69 -23.07 -6.86 11.46
N ARG A 70 -22.42 -7.78 12.18
CA ARG A 70 -22.22 -9.16 11.74
C ARG A 70 -23.49 -9.82 11.21
N PRO A 71 -24.64 -9.83 11.92
CA PRO A 71 -25.84 -10.51 11.44
C PRO A 71 -26.46 -9.85 10.20
N LEU A 72 -26.14 -8.59 9.94
CA LEU A 72 -26.50 -7.91 8.69
C LEU A 72 -25.57 -8.31 7.54
N LEU A 73 -24.27 -8.35 7.81
CA LEU A 73 -23.25 -8.72 6.83
C LEU A 73 -23.39 -10.18 6.37
N GLU A 74 -23.75 -11.10 7.27
CA GLU A 74 -24.01 -12.51 6.96
C GLU A 74 -25.20 -12.71 5.98
N LYS A 75 -26.12 -11.75 5.89
CA LYS A 75 -27.23 -11.80 4.94
C LYS A 75 -26.89 -11.28 3.55
N ILE A 76 -25.76 -10.58 3.40
CA ILE A 76 -25.33 -10.00 2.15
C ILE A 76 -24.57 -11.06 1.35
N LYS A 77 -24.95 -11.28 0.10
CA LYS A 77 -24.20 -12.17 -0.79
C LYS A 77 -22.81 -11.59 -1.04
N ILE A 78 -21.78 -12.44 -1.02
CA ILE A 78 -20.38 -12.07 -1.16
C ILE A 78 -20.10 -11.10 -2.34
N PRO A 79 -20.68 -11.27 -3.56
CA PRO A 79 -20.44 -10.32 -4.65
C PRO A 79 -20.87 -8.88 -4.31
N TYR A 80 -22.00 -8.71 -3.63
CA TYR A 80 -22.45 -7.36 -3.23
C TYR A 80 -21.58 -6.75 -2.14
N LEU A 81 -21.09 -7.57 -1.22
CA LEU A 81 -20.15 -7.13 -0.20
C LEU A 81 -18.83 -6.65 -0.84
N LEU A 82 -18.29 -7.43 -1.80
CA LEU A 82 -17.08 -7.06 -2.53
C LEU A 82 -17.26 -5.74 -3.29
N VAL A 83 -18.37 -5.57 -4.00
CA VAL A 83 -18.68 -4.32 -4.70
C VAL A 83 -18.77 -3.16 -3.71
N GLY A 84 -19.48 -3.32 -2.58
CA GLY A 84 -19.61 -2.30 -1.56
C GLY A 84 -18.26 -1.89 -0.96
N LEU A 85 -17.40 -2.86 -0.63
CA LEU A 85 -16.06 -2.60 -0.12
C LEU A 85 -15.16 -1.93 -1.16
N SER A 86 -15.27 -2.32 -2.44
CA SER A 86 -14.53 -1.69 -3.53
C SER A 86 -14.94 -0.24 -3.72
N LEU A 87 -16.24 0.06 -3.67
CA LEU A 87 -16.73 1.45 -3.74
C LEU A 87 -16.26 2.29 -2.55
N LEU A 88 -16.28 1.74 -1.35
CA LEU A 88 -15.74 2.40 -0.15
C LEU A 88 -14.23 2.66 -0.28
N TYR A 89 -13.48 1.68 -0.77
CA TYR A 89 -12.05 1.81 -1.03
C TYR A 89 -11.77 2.91 -2.06
N ILE A 90 -12.50 2.94 -3.18
CA ILE A 90 -12.37 3.99 -4.20
C ILE A 90 -12.66 5.37 -3.61
N ALA A 91 -13.73 5.50 -2.84
CA ALA A 91 -14.11 6.77 -2.21
C ALA A 91 -13.03 7.26 -1.23
N ALA A 92 -12.52 6.36 -0.38
CA ALA A 92 -11.43 6.67 0.54
C ALA A 92 -10.13 7.03 -0.20
N ALA A 93 -9.78 6.28 -1.24
CA ALA A 93 -8.61 6.56 -2.08
C ALA A 93 -8.75 7.91 -2.80
N PHE A 94 -9.91 8.22 -3.35
CA PHE A 94 -10.18 9.51 -4.00
C PHE A 94 -10.02 10.66 -2.99
N PHE A 95 -10.59 10.52 -1.80
CA PHE A 95 -10.41 11.51 -0.73
C PHE A 95 -8.94 11.71 -0.39
N LEU A 96 -8.18 10.64 -0.21
CA LEU A 96 -6.74 10.72 0.10
C LEU A 96 -5.95 11.38 -1.03
N ILE A 97 -6.20 11.00 -2.29
CA ILE A 97 -5.51 11.56 -3.47
C ILE A 97 -5.81 13.04 -3.64
N THR A 98 -7.04 13.47 -3.40
CA THR A 98 -7.44 14.88 -3.49
C THR A 98 -6.90 15.73 -2.34
N SER A 99 -6.83 15.16 -1.14
CA SER A 99 -6.28 15.80 0.05
C SER A 99 -4.74 15.81 0.08
N TYR A 100 -4.11 14.99 -0.76
CA TYR A 100 -2.66 14.84 -0.81
C TYR A 100 -1.98 16.05 -1.46
N SER A 101 -0.88 16.51 -0.85
CA SER A 101 -0.12 17.69 -1.32
C SER A 101 0.61 17.48 -2.66
N GLY A 102 0.65 16.25 -3.19
CA GLY A 102 1.41 15.91 -4.41
C GLY A 102 2.92 15.73 -4.20
N ILE A 103 3.41 15.83 -2.97
CA ILE A 103 4.83 15.66 -2.65
C ILE A 103 5.16 14.18 -2.58
N ILE A 104 6.03 13.73 -3.46
CA ILE A 104 6.67 12.40 -3.37
C ILE A 104 8.07 12.55 -2.79
N ARG A 105 8.56 11.49 -2.14
CA ARG A 105 9.82 11.52 -1.40
C ARG A 105 10.71 10.35 -1.74
N ALA A 106 11.98 10.48 -1.31
CA ALA A 106 12.98 9.43 -1.40
C ALA A 106 13.02 8.76 -2.78
N ASP A 107 13.08 7.47 -2.83
CA ASP A 107 13.23 6.67 -4.04
C ASP A 107 12.09 6.89 -5.03
N ALA A 108 10.85 7.00 -4.57
CA ALA A 108 9.70 7.26 -5.43
C ALA A 108 9.85 8.58 -6.22
N LYS A 109 10.40 9.62 -5.58
CA LYS A 109 10.68 10.90 -6.24
C LYS A 109 11.72 10.75 -7.35
N HIS A 110 12.79 9.99 -7.08
CA HIS A 110 13.85 9.79 -8.07
C HIS A 110 13.36 8.97 -9.27
N VAL A 111 12.58 7.92 -9.02
CA VAL A 111 12.01 7.08 -10.08
C VAL A 111 11.03 7.87 -10.94
N PHE A 112 10.10 8.60 -10.32
CA PHE A 112 9.12 9.41 -11.04
C PHE A 112 9.77 10.54 -11.85
N ASN A 113 10.75 11.25 -11.29
CA ASN A 113 11.47 12.28 -12.01
C ASN A 113 12.29 11.71 -13.19
N ALA A 114 12.89 10.53 -13.02
CA ALA A 114 13.57 9.85 -14.12
C ALA A 114 12.57 9.44 -15.22
N ALA A 115 11.38 8.99 -14.87
CA ALA A 115 10.32 8.67 -15.82
C ALA A 115 9.91 9.90 -16.65
N LEU A 116 9.74 11.05 -16.02
CA LEU A 116 9.45 12.32 -16.70
C LEU A 116 10.59 12.75 -17.63
N ALA A 117 11.84 12.71 -17.15
CA ALA A 117 13.02 13.05 -17.93
C ALA A 117 13.17 12.15 -19.18
N PHE A 118 12.97 10.83 -19.00
CA PHE A 118 13.04 9.87 -20.10
C PHE A 118 11.96 10.11 -21.17
N ASN A 119 10.78 10.56 -20.79
CA ASN A 119 9.75 10.94 -21.76
C ASN A 119 10.10 12.19 -22.56
N GLN A 120 11.04 13.00 -22.06
CA GLN A 120 11.61 14.17 -22.72
C GLN A 120 12.90 13.83 -23.51
N GLY A 121 13.34 12.56 -23.50
CA GLY A 121 14.57 12.11 -24.17
C GLY A 121 15.84 12.30 -23.33
N ASP A 122 15.73 12.73 -22.09
CA ASP A 122 16.87 12.84 -21.16
C ASP A 122 17.11 11.53 -20.41
N TYR A 123 18.16 10.82 -20.78
CA TYR A 123 18.61 9.57 -20.18
C TYR A 123 19.81 9.73 -19.24
N SER A 124 20.17 10.96 -18.90
CA SER A 124 21.36 11.28 -18.08
C SER A 124 21.38 10.54 -16.75
N SER A 125 20.21 10.30 -16.14
CA SER A 125 20.14 9.57 -14.87
C SER A 125 20.56 8.11 -14.95
N LEU A 126 20.65 7.49 -16.16
CA LEU A 126 21.24 6.14 -16.36
C LEU A 126 22.74 6.17 -16.60
N THR A 127 23.25 7.24 -17.19
CA THR A 127 24.63 7.31 -17.67
C THR A 127 25.55 8.09 -16.73
N THR A 128 25.00 9.01 -15.98
CA THR A 128 25.80 9.82 -15.03
C THR A 128 26.15 9.02 -13.80
N VAL A 129 27.44 8.84 -13.56
CA VAL A 129 27.99 8.15 -12.38
C VAL A 129 27.45 8.84 -11.11
N GLY A 130 26.91 8.03 -10.20
CA GLY A 130 26.37 8.52 -8.92
C GLY A 130 24.92 8.98 -8.95
N SER A 131 24.28 9.09 -10.11
CA SER A 131 22.84 9.33 -10.20
C SER A 131 22.02 8.18 -9.63
N TYR A 132 20.77 8.44 -9.29
CA TYR A 132 19.92 7.44 -8.64
C TYR A 132 19.71 6.20 -9.53
N MET A 133 19.30 6.37 -10.80
CA MET A 133 19.03 5.24 -11.68
C MET A 133 20.30 4.46 -12.07
N TYR A 134 21.46 5.14 -12.17
CA TYR A 134 22.75 4.49 -12.37
C TYR A 134 23.09 3.52 -11.23
N ARG A 135 22.84 3.92 -9.99
CA ARG A 135 23.09 3.09 -8.79
C ARG A 135 22.01 2.03 -8.55
N ASN A 136 20.80 2.24 -9.06
CA ASN A 136 19.63 1.40 -8.80
C ASN A 136 18.99 0.89 -10.10
N PRO A 137 19.72 0.16 -10.97
CA PRO A 137 19.21 -0.31 -12.28
C PRO A 137 18.01 -1.27 -12.13
N HIS A 138 17.85 -1.93 -10.96
CA HIS A 138 16.70 -2.77 -10.67
C HIS A 138 15.37 -2.00 -10.63
N GLN A 139 15.40 -0.68 -10.49
CA GLN A 139 14.20 0.18 -10.52
C GLN A 139 13.73 0.50 -11.96
N LEU A 140 14.43 0.06 -13.00
CA LEU A 140 14.07 0.33 -14.40
C LEU A 140 12.67 -0.17 -14.78
N GLY A 141 12.26 -1.32 -14.23
CA GLY A 141 10.90 -1.86 -14.45
C GLY A 141 9.81 -0.93 -13.92
N LEU A 142 9.97 -0.46 -12.68
CA LEU A 142 9.04 0.50 -12.08
C LEU A 142 9.07 1.84 -12.82
N MET A 143 10.25 2.35 -13.14
CA MET A 143 10.42 3.59 -13.90
C MET A 143 9.73 3.50 -15.27
N THR A 144 9.83 2.35 -15.97
CA THR A 144 9.15 2.15 -17.26
C THR A 144 7.62 2.19 -17.10
N LEU A 145 7.08 1.63 -16.03
CA LEU A 145 5.66 1.71 -15.71
C LEU A 145 5.24 3.17 -15.44
N GLU A 146 6.03 3.89 -14.65
CA GLU A 146 5.79 5.32 -14.37
C GLU A 146 5.87 6.18 -15.64
N ARG A 147 6.72 5.82 -16.61
CA ARG A 147 6.75 6.48 -17.93
C ARG A 147 5.42 6.36 -18.65
N LEU A 148 4.81 5.16 -18.66
CA LEU A 148 3.50 4.99 -19.29
C LEU A 148 2.45 5.87 -18.62
N TYR A 149 2.47 5.96 -17.29
CA TYR A 149 1.56 6.85 -16.55
C TYR A 149 1.81 8.32 -16.89
N ALA A 150 3.06 8.74 -16.89
CA ALA A 150 3.46 10.10 -17.17
C ALA A 150 3.16 10.52 -18.63
N TYR A 151 3.07 9.58 -19.55
CA TYR A 151 2.62 9.84 -20.92
C TYR A 151 1.14 10.26 -20.99
N ILE A 152 0.30 9.69 -20.11
CA ILE A 152 -1.11 10.02 -20.02
C ILE A 152 -1.30 11.30 -19.20
N SER A 153 -0.66 11.35 -18.02
CA SER A 153 -0.69 12.52 -17.15
C SER A 153 0.58 12.60 -16.30
N PRO A 154 1.39 13.67 -16.44
CA PRO A 154 2.66 13.83 -15.73
C PRO A 154 2.45 14.29 -14.27
N THR A 155 1.42 13.79 -13.61
CA THR A 155 1.09 14.17 -12.23
C THR A 155 1.20 12.99 -11.28
N THR A 156 1.75 13.23 -10.10
CA THR A 156 1.83 12.23 -9.04
C THR A 156 0.45 11.72 -8.62
N ARG A 157 -0.57 12.57 -8.66
CA ARG A 157 -1.96 12.17 -8.36
C ARG A 157 -2.47 11.11 -9.32
N PHE A 158 -2.12 11.22 -10.61
CA PHE A 158 -2.49 10.22 -11.60
C PHE A 158 -1.78 8.88 -11.33
N ALA A 159 -0.48 8.90 -11.03
CA ALA A 159 0.27 7.70 -10.66
C ALA A 159 -0.34 7.00 -9.43
N PHE A 160 -0.72 7.76 -8.40
CA PHE A 160 -1.45 7.20 -7.25
C PHE A 160 -2.82 6.63 -7.63
N GLY A 161 -3.55 7.27 -8.52
CA GLY A 161 -4.82 6.75 -9.06
C GLY A 161 -4.63 5.40 -9.77
N MET A 162 -3.57 5.25 -10.56
CA MET A 162 -3.23 3.98 -11.20
C MET A 162 -2.91 2.88 -10.18
N ASN A 163 -2.22 3.21 -9.07
CA ASN A 163 -1.97 2.27 -7.99
C ASN A 163 -3.27 1.78 -7.32
N VAL A 164 -4.28 2.63 -7.19
CA VAL A 164 -5.62 2.24 -6.71
C VAL A 164 -6.27 1.24 -7.67
N ILE A 165 -6.16 1.47 -8.98
CA ILE A 165 -6.69 0.55 -10.01
C ILE A 165 -5.99 -0.81 -9.90
N TRP A 166 -4.66 -0.85 -9.82
CA TRP A 166 -3.92 -2.10 -9.65
C TRP A 166 -4.26 -2.83 -8.36
N SER A 167 -4.42 -2.08 -7.26
CA SER A 167 -4.86 -2.65 -5.98
C SER A 167 -6.24 -3.29 -6.07
N LEU A 168 -7.18 -2.67 -6.80
CA LEU A 168 -8.49 -3.27 -7.04
C LEU A 168 -8.40 -4.52 -7.90
N LEU A 169 -7.69 -4.45 -9.02
CA LEU A 169 -7.54 -5.59 -9.95
C LEU A 169 -6.85 -6.80 -9.30
N SER A 170 -5.96 -6.58 -8.34
CA SER A 170 -5.28 -7.67 -7.62
C SER A 170 -6.17 -8.40 -6.61
N ASN A 171 -7.34 -7.85 -6.28
CA ASN A 171 -8.30 -8.44 -5.34
C ASN A 171 -9.45 -9.19 -6.01
N PHE A 172 -9.52 -9.19 -7.35
CA PHE A 172 -10.52 -9.90 -8.16
C PHE A 172 -9.85 -10.92 -9.08
#